data_1f762aef6faece93a2b8ac3dd37b17db
#
_entry.id   1f762aef6faece93a2b8ac3dd37b17db
#
_cell.length_a   1.000
_cell.length_b   1.000
_cell.length_c   1.000
_cell.angle_alpha   90.00
_cell.angle_beta   90.00
_cell.angle_gamma   90.00
#
_symmetry.space_group_name_H-M   'P 1'
#
loop_
_entity.id
_entity.type
_entity.pdbx_description
1 polymer ?
#
loop_
_entity_poly.entity_id
_entity_poly.type
_entity_poly.pdbx_seq_one_letter_code
_entity_poly.pdbx_strand_id
1 'polypeptide(L)'
;MATPTRDPLTTTTKIIVDWIALGVPENGYSTVESYNLQWDRGTKGVTWYNLIGFDADVLATRYETVHTLTAGTTYKFKVRAKNFFGWSEFSPILDIKAATWPENTQSVTTTIDGSTGGVLVSWLAPYNNAQVLQRYEILLYS
;
A
#
# COMPACT_ATOMS: atom_id res chain seq x y z
N MET A 1 0.20 -6.00 19.19
CA MET A 1 0.89 -5.67 17.90
C MET A 1 0.19 -4.50 17.24
N ALA A 2 0.90 -3.44 16.85
CA ALA A 2 0.31 -2.30 16.12
C ALA A 2 -0.08 -2.71 14.69
N THR A 3 -1.02 -1.96 14.08
CA THR A 3 -1.40 -2.15 12.67
C THR A 3 -0.16 -1.94 11.78
N PRO A 4 0.14 -2.83 10.84
CA PRO A 4 1.19 -2.60 9.85
C PRO A 4 0.86 -1.39 8.97
N THR A 5 1.81 -0.93 8.17
CA THR A 5 1.66 0.25 7.31
C THR A 5 1.98 -0.08 5.85
N ARG A 6 1.36 0.68 4.94
CA ARG A 6 1.66 0.61 3.51
C ARG A 6 2.89 1.47 3.21
N ASP A 7 3.88 0.89 2.56
CA ASP A 7 5.03 1.66 2.05
C ASP A 7 4.64 2.48 0.80
N PRO A 8 5.13 3.72 0.67
CA PRO A 8 4.88 4.58 -0.50
C PRO A 8 5.31 3.99 -1.84
N LEU A 9 6.26 3.06 -1.86
CA LEU A 9 6.74 2.38 -3.07
C LEU A 9 5.81 1.25 -3.55
N THR A 10 4.67 1.04 -2.89
CA THR A 10 3.62 0.13 -3.36
C THR A 10 3.06 0.61 -4.69
N THR A 11 2.94 -0.31 -5.65
CA THR A 11 2.46 -0.05 -7.02
C THR A 11 1.23 -0.90 -7.35
N THR A 12 0.80 -0.89 -8.62
CA THR A 12 -0.26 -1.76 -9.13
C THR A 12 0.14 -3.24 -9.18
N THR A 13 1.44 -3.54 -9.18
CA THR A 13 1.99 -4.90 -9.32
C THR A 13 2.77 -5.39 -8.12
N LYS A 14 3.01 -4.52 -7.13
CA LYS A 14 3.81 -4.79 -5.96
C LYS A 14 3.23 -4.10 -4.73
N ILE A 15 3.03 -4.84 -3.65
CA ILE A 15 2.67 -4.29 -2.35
C ILE A 15 3.82 -4.48 -1.38
N ILE A 16 4.16 -3.42 -0.67
CA ILE A 16 5.15 -3.43 0.39
C ILE A 16 4.46 -3.08 1.70
N VAL A 17 4.68 -3.94 2.69
CA VAL A 17 4.11 -3.83 4.04
C VAL A 17 5.22 -3.68 5.04
N ASP A 18 5.15 -2.67 5.89
CA ASP A 18 6.08 -2.43 6.98
C ASP A 18 5.37 -2.57 8.33
N TRP A 19 6.08 -2.98 9.37
CA TRP A 19 5.59 -2.99 10.75
C TRP A 19 6.70 -2.65 11.72
N ILE A 20 6.30 -2.26 12.92
CA ILE A 20 7.24 -1.86 13.97
C ILE A 20 7.67 -3.08 14.77
N ALA A 21 8.97 -3.26 14.97
CA ALA A 21 9.51 -4.27 15.87
C ALA A 21 9.03 -4.01 17.30
N LEU A 22 8.65 -5.08 18.01
CA LEU A 22 8.26 -4.97 19.41
C LEU A 22 9.48 -4.90 20.31
N GLY A 23 9.51 -3.86 21.14
CA GLY A 23 10.44 -3.70 22.25
C GLY A 23 9.76 -3.99 23.58
N VAL A 24 10.45 -3.71 24.67
CA VAL A 24 9.89 -3.76 26.03
C VAL A 24 9.01 -2.52 26.27
N PRO A 25 7.80 -2.66 26.82
CA PRO A 25 7.19 -3.88 27.38
C PRO A 25 6.35 -4.70 26.40
N GLU A 26 6.12 -4.24 25.18
CA GLU A 26 5.17 -4.80 24.20
C GLU A 26 5.53 -6.22 23.75
N ASN A 27 6.81 -6.61 23.86
CA ASN A 27 7.29 -7.97 23.61
C ASN A 27 7.03 -8.95 24.79
N GLY A 28 6.35 -8.48 25.87
CA GLY A 28 6.10 -9.27 27.07
C GLY A 28 7.37 -9.59 27.88
N TYR A 29 8.38 -8.72 27.83
CA TYR A 29 9.69 -8.92 28.47
C TYR A 29 10.42 -10.21 28.01
N SER A 30 10.09 -10.70 26.81
CA SER A 30 10.73 -11.86 26.19
C SER A 30 11.14 -11.51 24.75
N THR A 31 12.32 -11.94 24.35
CA THR A 31 12.86 -11.65 23.01
C THR A 31 11.92 -12.17 21.92
N VAL A 32 11.63 -11.34 20.93
CA VAL A 32 10.86 -11.75 19.76
C VAL A 32 11.73 -12.68 18.92
N GLU A 33 11.16 -13.82 18.55
CA GLU A 33 11.80 -14.87 17.74
C GLU A 33 11.36 -14.80 16.28
N SER A 34 10.10 -14.40 16.02
CA SER A 34 9.57 -14.31 14.66
C SER A 34 8.43 -13.31 14.54
N TYR A 35 8.23 -12.75 13.33
CA TYR A 35 7.03 -12.05 12.90
C TYR A 35 6.35 -12.84 11.80
N ASN A 36 5.07 -13.19 11.98
CA ASN A 36 4.26 -13.85 10.96
C ASN A 36 3.33 -12.84 10.30
N LEU A 37 3.56 -12.58 9.02
CA LEU A 37 2.68 -11.78 8.17
C LEU A 37 1.73 -12.70 7.42
N GLN A 38 0.44 -12.37 7.45
CA GLN A 38 -0.60 -13.02 6.66
C GLN A 38 -1.29 -12.03 5.73
N TRP A 39 -1.80 -12.53 4.61
CA TRP A 39 -2.65 -11.81 3.69
C TRP A 39 -3.85 -12.65 3.23
N ASP A 40 -4.85 -11.98 2.66
CA ASP A 40 -6.10 -12.62 2.24
C ASP A 40 -6.13 -13.00 0.74
N ARG A 41 -5.09 -12.70 -0.02
CA ARG A 41 -5.06 -12.86 -1.49
C ARG A 41 -6.20 -12.17 -2.23
N GLY A 42 -6.82 -11.14 -1.66
CA GLY A 42 -7.94 -10.41 -2.24
C GLY A 42 -9.30 -11.10 -2.02
N THR A 43 -9.41 -12.03 -1.09
CA THR A 43 -10.69 -12.73 -0.75
C THR A 43 -11.58 -11.93 0.20
N LYS A 44 -11.30 -10.64 0.39
CA LYS A 44 -12.03 -9.73 1.30
C LYS A 44 -12.01 -10.21 2.76
N GLY A 45 -10.92 -10.89 3.16
CA GLY A 45 -10.71 -11.38 4.52
C GLY A 45 -11.37 -12.75 4.81
N VAL A 46 -11.87 -13.45 3.80
CA VAL A 46 -12.51 -14.76 3.97
C VAL A 46 -11.48 -15.85 4.27
N THR A 47 -10.34 -15.84 3.59
CA THR A 47 -9.26 -16.80 3.79
C THR A 47 -7.94 -16.07 4.04
N TRP A 48 -7.04 -16.69 4.82
CA TRP A 48 -5.77 -16.12 5.21
C TRP A 48 -4.62 -17.08 4.89
N TYR A 49 -3.55 -16.56 4.35
CA TYR A 49 -2.37 -17.31 3.96
C TYR A 49 -1.11 -16.68 4.57
N ASN A 50 -0.20 -17.52 5.06
CA ASN A 50 1.10 -17.06 5.54
C ASN A 50 1.96 -16.57 4.37
N LEU A 51 2.58 -15.42 4.54
CA LEU A 51 3.58 -14.89 3.62
C LEU A 51 4.99 -15.20 4.13
N ILE A 52 5.25 -14.90 5.38
CA ILE A 52 6.53 -15.18 6.05
C ILE A 52 6.32 -15.48 7.54
N GLY A 53 7.32 -16.06 8.15
CA GLY A 53 7.53 -16.14 9.60
C GLY A 53 6.71 -17.22 10.32
N PHE A 54 5.95 -18.07 9.61
CA PHE A 54 5.21 -19.18 10.22
C PHE A 54 5.96 -20.51 10.12
N ASP A 55 6.43 -20.85 8.93
CA ASP A 55 7.13 -22.12 8.68
C ASP A 55 8.62 -22.03 9.07
N ALA A 56 9.19 -20.84 9.06
CA ALA A 56 10.53 -20.53 9.51
C ALA A 56 10.53 -19.18 10.23
N ASP A 57 11.32 -19.03 11.28
CA ASP A 57 11.42 -17.81 12.06
C ASP A 57 12.05 -16.67 11.24
N VAL A 58 11.41 -15.50 11.27
CA VAL A 58 11.79 -14.29 10.52
C VAL A 58 11.67 -13.06 11.42
N LEU A 59 12.75 -12.29 11.54
CA LEU A 59 12.79 -11.04 12.30
C LEU A 59 12.65 -9.79 11.43
N ALA A 60 12.49 -9.95 10.10
CA ALA A 60 12.23 -8.81 9.22
C ALA A 60 10.98 -8.06 9.65
N THR A 61 10.99 -6.74 9.47
CA THR A 61 9.85 -5.84 9.74
C THR A 61 9.30 -5.20 8.48
N ARG A 62 9.67 -5.78 7.32
CA ARG A 62 9.25 -5.37 5.98
C ARG A 62 9.07 -6.58 5.10
N TYR A 63 8.04 -6.55 4.26
CA TYR A 63 7.80 -7.58 3.26
C TYR A 63 7.35 -6.95 1.94
N GLU A 64 7.95 -7.40 0.85
CA GLU A 64 7.54 -7.08 -0.51
C GLU A 64 6.88 -8.30 -1.15
N THR A 65 5.69 -8.14 -1.72
CA THR A 65 4.97 -9.26 -2.33
C THR A 65 5.68 -9.77 -3.57
N VAL A 66 5.88 -11.09 -3.62
CA VAL A 66 6.44 -11.81 -4.79
C VAL A 66 5.33 -12.47 -5.64
N HIS A 67 4.08 -12.27 -5.27
CA HIS A 67 2.91 -12.86 -5.91
C HIS A 67 2.34 -11.92 -6.97
N THR A 68 1.74 -12.48 -8.01
CA THR A 68 1.00 -11.70 -9.00
C THR A 68 -0.20 -11.02 -8.35
N LEU A 69 -0.28 -9.71 -8.52
CA LEU A 69 -1.37 -8.88 -8.03
C LEU A 69 -2.29 -8.45 -9.17
N THR A 70 -3.56 -8.23 -8.85
CA THR A 70 -4.51 -7.59 -9.77
C THR A 70 -4.60 -6.11 -9.42
N ALA A 71 -4.25 -5.25 -10.37
CA ALA A 71 -4.34 -3.80 -10.21
C ALA A 71 -5.75 -3.37 -9.78
N GLY A 72 -5.83 -2.45 -8.83
CA GLY A 72 -7.09 -1.96 -8.28
C GLY A 72 -7.73 -2.85 -7.22
N THR A 73 -7.25 -4.07 -7.01
CA THR A 73 -7.74 -4.96 -5.95
C THR A 73 -7.20 -4.51 -4.59
N THR A 74 -8.06 -4.56 -3.58
CA THR A 74 -7.66 -4.36 -2.18
C THR A 74 -7.29 -5.69 -1.55
N TYR A 75 -6.10 -5.74 -0.98
CA TYR A 75 -5.57 -6.87 -0.24
C TYR A 75 -5.51 -6.53 1.25
N LYS A 76 -5.80 -7.49 2.09
CA LYS A 76 -5.81 -7.34 3.54
C LYS A 76 -4.59 -8.03 4.15
N PHE A 77 -3.97 -7.37 5.10
CA PHE A 77 -2.77 -7.85 5.80
C PHE A 77 -2.97 -7.76 7.31
N LYS A 78 -2.36 -8.69 8.03
CA LYS A 78 -2.23 -8.67 9.48
C LYS A 78 -0.93 -9.34 9.89
N VAL A 79 -0.36 -8.90 11.01
CA VAL A 79 0.93 -9.38 11.51
C VAL A 79 0.80 -9.76 12.99
N ARG A 80 1.57 -10.75 13.43
CA ARG A 80 1.75 -11.12 14.83
C ARG A 80 3.21 -11.45 15.11
N ALA A 81 3.59 -11.41 16.39
CA ALA A 81 4.92 -11.75 16.86
C ALA A 81 4.92 -13.05 17.64
N LYS A 82 6.05 -13.75 17.63
CA LYS A 82 6.32 -14.93 18.44
C LYS A 82 7.48 -14.64 19.38
N ASN A 83 7.37 -15.11 20.62
CA ASN A 83 8.47 -15.20 21.57
C ASN A 83 8.46 -16.59 22.22
N PHE A 84 9.30 -16.80 23.23
CA PHE A 84 9.40 -18.06 23.95
C PHE A 84 8.04 -18.63 24.45
N PHE A 85 7.07 -17.78 24.77
CA PHE A 85 5.75 -18.16 25.26
C PHE A 85 4.75 -18.48 24.13
N GLY A 86 5.09 -18.19 22.87
CA GLY A 86 4.26 -18.48 21.71
C GLY A 86 3.88 -17.23 20.91
N TRP A 87 2.85 -17.38 20.09
CA TRP A 87 2.34 -16.34 19.19
C TRP A 87 1.43 -15.35 19.94
N SER A 88 1.60 -14.06 19.67
CA SER A 88 0.68 -13.01 20.08
C SER A 88 -0.63 -13.07 19.28
N GLU A 89 -1.63 -12.30 19.72
CA GLU A 89 -2.77 -11.95 18.89
C GLU A 89 -2.31 -11.19 17.64
N PHE A 90 -3.08 -11.30 16.54
CA PHE A 90 -2.82 -10.54 15.34
C PHE A 90 -3.06 -9.04 15.55
N SER A 91 -2.34 -8.23 14.80
CA SER A 91 -2.64 -6.80 14.66
C SER A 91 -4.04 -6.56 14.09
N PRO A 92 -4.59 -5.35 14.22
CA PRO A 92 -5.69 -4.91 13.36
C PRO A 92 -5.33 -5.09 11.88
N ILE A 93 -6.37 -5.31 11.06
CA ILE A 93 -6.22 -5.54 9.61
C ILE A 93 -5.82 -4.22 8.92
N LEU A 94 -4.84 -4.31 8.03
CA LEU A 94 -4.47 -3.24 7.09
C LEU A 94 -5.03 -3.57 5.71
N ASP A 95 -5.77 -2.64 5.14
CA ASP A 95 -6.25 -2.70 3.76
C ASP A 95 -5.30 -1.93 2.84
N ILE A 96 -4.76 -2.60 1.81
CA ILE A 96 -3.91 -1.97 0.81
C ILE A 96 -4.47 -2.24 -0.58
N LYS A 97 -4.80 -1.18 -1.32
CA LYS A 97 -5.14 -1.26 -2.72
C LYS A 97 -3.87 -1.36 -3.57
N ALA A 98 -3.82 -2.30 -4.51
CA ALA A 98 -2.76 -2.39 -5.50
C ALA A 98 -2.91 -1.25 -6.53
N ALA A 99 -2.45 -0.06 -6.16
CA ALA A 99 -2.57 1.19 -6.90
C ALA A 99 -1.38 2.09 -6.59
N THR A 100 -1.11 3.07 -7.45
CA THR A 100 -0.08 4.08 -7.25
C THR A 100 -0.54 5.44 -7.77
N TRP A 101 0.36 6.42 -7.80
CA TRP A 101 0.10 7.76 -8.29
C TRP A 101 -0.32 7.74 -9.77
N PRO A 102 -1.21 8.66 -10.21
CA PRO A 102 -1.49 8.81 -11.63
C PRO A 102 -0.20 9.26 -12.37
N GLU A 103 -0.16 8.96 -13.65
CA GLU A 103 0.90 9.46 -14.52
C GLU A 103 0.75 10.98 -14.74
N ASN A 104 1.78 11.61 -15.31
CA ASN A 104 1.73 13.01 -15.66
C ASN A 104 0.67 13.25 -16.75
N THR A 105 -0.03 14.38 -16.66
CA THR A 105 -0.90 14.86 -17.74
C THR A 105 -0.07 15.10 -19.01
N GLN A 106 -0.63 14.72 -20.15
CA GLN A 106 0.03 14.89 -21.45
C GLN A 106 -0.77 15.81 -22.36
N SER A 107 -0.13 16.26 -23.44
CA SER A 107 -0.75 17.05 -24.48
C SER A 107 -1.47 18.31 -23.95
N VAL A 108 -0.84 19.01 -23.02
CA VAL A 108 -1.35 20.28 -22.55
C VAL A 108 -1.21 21.30 -23.66
N THR A 109 -2.32 21.84 -24.11
CA THR A 109 -2.39 22.87 -25.17
C THR A 109 -3.18 24.07 -24.71
N THR A 110 -2.82 25.25 -25.26
CA THR A 110 -3.53 26.48 -25.01
C THR A 110 -3.97 27.09 -26.34
N THR A 111 -5.18 27.60 -26.40
CA THR A 111 -5.71 28.36 -27.53
C THR A 111 -6.38 29.63 -27.04
N ILE A 112 -6.32 30.71 -27.85
CA ILE A 112 -7.01 31.96 -27.53
C ILE A 112 -8.38 31.92 -28.21
N ASP A 113 -9.44 32.15 -27.44
CA ASP A 113 -10.77 32.40 -27.98
C ASP A 113 -10.80 33.81 -28.56
N GLY A 114 -10.82 33.91 -29.87
CA GLY A 114 -10.81 35.20 -30.56
C GLY A 114 -12.08 36.05 -30.34
N SER A 115 -13.16 35.47 -29.79
CA SER A 115 -14.41 36.18 -29.51
C SER A 115 -14.46 36.81 -28.11
N THR A 116 -13.81 36.14 -27.13
CA THR A 116 -13.84 36.56 -25.72
C THR A 116 -12.49 37.08 -25.21
N GLY A 117 -11.41 36.79 -25.94
CA GLY A 117 -10.02 37.01 -25.48
C GLY A 117 -9.59 36.04 -24.40
N GLY A 118 -10.40 35.04 -24.07
CA GLY A 118 -10.10 34.00 -23.07
C GLY A 118 -9.04 33.00 -23.57
N VAL A 119 -8.33 32.38 -22.62
CA VAL A 119 -7.39 31.30 -22.90
C VAL A 119 -8.07 29.96 -22.55
N LEU A 120 -8.22 29.10 -23.56
CA LEU A 120 -8.66 27.74 -23.39
C LEU A 120 -7.45 26.83 -23.15
N VAL A 121 -7.44 26.14 -22.02
CA VAL A 121 -6.42 25.14 -21.69
C VAL A 121 -7.03 23.76 -21.83
N SER A 122 -6.42 22.91 -22.63
CA SER A 122 -6.87 21.53 -22.87
C SER A 122 -5.76 20.54 -22.57
N TRP A 123 -6.10 19.36 -22.04
CA TRP A 123 -5.16 18.28 -21.76
C TRP A 123 -5.82 16.92 -21.90
N LEU A 124 -5.00 15.88 -22.03
CA LEU A 124 -5.47 14.50 -21.96
C LEU A 124 -5.37 14.00 -20.50
N ALA A 125 -6.41 13.28 -20.07
CA ALA A 125 -6.38 12.63 -18.77
C ALA A 125 -5.23 11.62 -18.71
N PRO A 126 -4.41 11.62 -17.64
CA PRO A 126 -3.34 10.66 -17.47
C PRO A 126 -3.91 9.28 -17.13
N TYR A 127 -3.08 8.24 -17.29
CA TYR A 127 -3.40 6.91 -16.77
C TYR A 127 -3.50 6.96 -15.24
N ASN A 128 -4.58 6.44 -14.69
CA ASN A 128 -4.95 6.64 -13.28
C ASN A 128 -4.32 5.62 -12.31
N ASN A 129 -3.56 4.62 -12.82
CA ASN A 129 -2.90 3.57 -12.04
C ASN A 129 -3.83 2.90 -11.01
N ALA A 130 -5.05 2.56 -11.48
CA ALA A 130 -6.09 1.87 -10.73
C ALA A 130 -6.71 2.67 -9.56
N GLN A 131 -6.47 3.97 -9.50
CA GLN A 131 -7.11 4.87 -8.53
C GLN A 131 -7.80 6.03 -9.27
N VAL A 132 -9.03 6.35 -8.85
CA VAL A 132 -9.82 7.43 -9.49
C VAL A 132 -9.10 8.77 -9.34
N LEU A 133 -9.01 9.52 -10.44
CA LEU A 133 -8.51 10.89 -10.43
C LEU A 133 -9.52 11.78 -9.68
N GLN A 134 -9.05 12.52 -8.69
CA GLN A 134 -9.92 13.36 -7.86
C GLN A 134 -9.99 14.81 -8.35
N ARG A 135 -8.87 15.35 -8.88
CA ARG A 135 -8.78 16.74 -9.34
C ARG A 135 -7.57 16.93 -10.25
N TYR A 136 -7.60 18.03 -10.99
CA TYR A 136 -6.46 18.62 -11.69
C TYR A 136 -6.14 19.97 -11.05
N GLU A 137 -4.90 20.37 -11.11
CA GLU A 137 -4.44 21.69 -10.71
C GLU A 137 -3.80 22.36 -11.92
N ILE A 138 -4.21 23.60 -12.21
CA ILE A 138 -3.67 24.42 -13.30
C ILE A 138 -2.93 25.59 -12.68
N LEU A 139 -1.65 25.70 -12.94
CA LEU A 139 -0.80 26.79 -12.51
C LEU A 139 -0.47 27.69 -13.71
N LEU A 140 -0.74 28.98 -13.60
CA LEU A 140 -0.38 29.99 -14.58
C LEU A 140 0.77 30.83 -14.02
N TYR A 141 1.85 30.91 -14.78
CA TYR A 141 2.97 31.78 -14.46
C TYR A 141 2.93 33.01 -15.36
N SER A 142 3.06 34.18 -14.72
CA SER A 142 3.18 35.46 -15.41
C SER A 142 4.64 35.84 -15.64
#